data_77c23e65fbb3273225398f8737553903
#
_entry.id   77c23e65fbb3273225398f8737553903
#
_cell.length_a   1.000
_cell.length_b   1.000
_cell.length_c   1.000
_cell.angle_alpha   90.00
_cell.angle_beta   90.00
_cell.angle_gamma   90.00
#
_symmetry.space_group_name_H-M   'P 1'
#
loop_
_entity.id
_entity.type
_entity.pdbx_description
1 polymer ?
#
loop_
_entity_poly.entity_id
_entity_poly.type
_entity_poly.pdbx_seq_one_letter_code
_entity_poly.pdbx_strand_id
1 'polypeptide(L)'
;MPALLIESQRVAHTVAHGTHGRRRAGPGETFWQFRHYDQNDSVTGIDWRRSASSDNLFVREREWEAAHTVWLWVDLSASMRFRSSLSKVSKESRCVVLALALAELLSRGGERVGLLGGRPFTGRAAARRVAEVLLGDTSEASLPPQSKLSRFSECLLFSDFLEPVDVTAERLETIAGQGVRGHLIQVLDPAEETLPYVGRTEFAASEGRDRVIAGRAETLREQYQDRLKRHRRELLELTQRLGWSFLVHHTDRPAEEAVLVVHNRLAGLERDYRYRPPRPEPVSGTEAGQQP
;
A
#
# COMPACT_ATOMS: atom_id res chain seq x y z
N MET A 1 -17.87 -7.14 -4.28
CA MET A 1 -17.45 -5.75 -4.56
C MET A 1 -18.26 -4.64 -3.85
N PRO A 2 -19.61 -4.55 -3.87
CA PRO A 2 -20.28 -3.48 -3.12
C PRO A 2 -19.93 -3.46 -1.63
N ALA A 3 -19.85 -4.63 -1.00
CA ALA A 3 -19.46 -4.74 0.40
C ALA A 3 -18.02 -4.24 0.66
N LEU A 4 -17.05 -4.55 -0.23
CA LEU A 4 -15.67 -4.08 -0.12
C LEU A 4 -15.56 -2.57 -0.31
N LEU A 5 -16.39 -1.98 -1.18
CA LEU A 5 -16.44 -0.53 -1.36
C LEU A 5 -16.99 0.17 -0.11
N ILE A 6 -18.04 -0.38 0.51
CA ILE A 6 -18.59 0.14 1.77
C ILE A 6 -17.55 0.04 2.89
N GLU A 7 -16.88 -1.11 3.00
CA GLU A 7 -15.82 -1.31 3.99
C GLU A 7 -14.67 -0.34 3.78
N SER A 8 -14.20 -0.16 2.54
CA SER A 8 -13.12 0.77 2.23
C SER A 8 -13.48 2.23 2.56
N GLN A 9 -14.72 2.65 2.31
CA GLN A 9 -15.21 3.97 2.69
C GLN A 9 -15.22 4.15 4.21
N ARG A 10 -15.65 3.12 4.97
CA ARG A 10 -15.62 3.13 6.43
C ARG A 10 -14.19 3.26 6.94
N VAL A 11 -13.26 2.46 6.41
CA VAL A 11 -11.83 2.52 6.75
C VAL A 11 -11.26 3.91 6.46
N ALA A 12 -11.49 4.45 5.26
CA ALA A 12 -11.05 5.79 4.88
C ALA A 12 -11.60 6.87 5.81
N HIS A 13 -12.88 6.78 6.17
CA HIS A 13 -13.51 7.72 7.09
C HIS A 13 -12.89 7.66 8.49
N THR A 14 -12.67 6.47 9.02
CA THR A 14 -12.02 6.27 10.34
C THR A 14 -10.62 6.87 10.36
N VAL A 15 -9.82 6.62 9.33
CA VAL A 15 -8.46 7.17 9.22
C VAL A 15 -8.49 8.70 9.08
N ALA A 16 -9.37 9.23 8.23
CA ALA A 16 -9.53 10.69 8.06
C ALA A 16 -9.86 11.39 9.38
N HIS A 17 -10.75 10.83 10.21
CA HIS A 17 -11.11 11.41 11.51
C HIS A 17 -10.00 11.25 12.55
N GLY A 18 -9.26 10.16 12.54
CA GLY A 18 -8.11 9.95 13.43
C GLY A 18 -6.95 10.91 13.15
N THR A 19 -6.86 11.45 11.93
CA THR A 19 -5.84 12.43 11.54
C THR A 19 -6.26 13.88 11.80
N HIS A 20 -7.54 14.18 12.01
CA HIS A 20 -8.07 15.53 12.21
C HIS A 20 -7.64 16.23 13.52
N GLY A 21 -6.97 15.55 14.43
CA GLY A 21 -6.35 16.20 15.60
C GLY A 21 -5.16 17.11 15.26
N ARG A 22 -4.71 17.13 14.00
CA ARG A 22 -3.64 18.01 13.50
C ARG A 22 -4.13 18.73 12.25
N ARG A 23 -4.57 19.98 12.41
CA ARG A 23 -4.84 20.87 11.30
C ARG A 23 -3.60 20.96 10.40
N ARG A 24 -3.65 20.33 9.24
CA ARG A 24 -2.87 20.76 8.08
C ARG A 24 -3.71 21.81 7.37
N ALA A 25 -3.08 22.94 7.03
CA ALA A 25 -3.56 23.76 5.95
C ALA A 25 -3.62 22.84 4.72
N GLY A 26 -4.84 22.53 4.25
CA GLY A 26 -5.04 21.80 3.02
C GLY A 26 -4.68 22.67 1.84
N PRO A 27 -4.40 22.09 0.64
CA PRO A 27 -4.13 22.83 -0.56
C PRO A 27 -5.38 23.58 -1.01
N GLY A 28 -5.46 24.82 -0.61
CA GLY A 28 -6.21 25.81 -1.32
C GLY A 28 -5.23 26.56 -2.20
N GLU A 29 -5.67 27.38 -3.14
CA GLU A 29 -4.85 28.31 -3.89
C GLU A 29 -4.03 29.21 -2.94
N THR A 30 -3.04 28.62 -2.27
CA THR A 30 -2.34 29.21 -1.16
C THR A 30 -1.13 29.95 -1.65
N PHE A 31 -1.18 31.24 -1.44
CA PHE A 31 -0.04 32.11 -1.32
C PHE A 31 1.06 31.41 -0.48
N TRP A 32 2.18 31.08 -1.13
CA TRP A 32 3.32 30.44 -0.48
C TRP A 32 4.16 31.47 0.25
N GLN A 33 4.73 32.43 -0.52
CA GLN A 33 5.52 33.50 0.06
C GLN A 33 5.67 34.68 -0.92
N PHE A 34 6.08 35.83 -0.38
CA PHE A 34 6.58 36.91 -1.21
C PHE A 34 8.11 36.77 -1.35
N ARG A 35 8.58 36.74 -2.58
CA ARG A 35 10.00 36.82 -2.91
C ARG A 35 10.31 38.19 -3.49
N HIS A 36 11.53 38.69 -3.30
CA HIS A 36 11.99 39.87 -4.01
C HIS A 36 11.96 39.65 -5.51
N TYR A 37 11.52 40.67 -6.26
CA TYR A 37 11.52 40.67 -7.71
C TYR A 37 12.96 40.58 -8.23
N ASP A 38 13.20 39.69 -9.17
CA ASP A 38 14.46 39.57 -9.94
C ASP A 38 14.22 40.00 -11.40
N GLN A 39 15.26 40.49 -12.06
CA GLN A 39 15.18 40.99 -13.45
C GLN A 39 14.70 39.92 -14.45
N ASN A 40 14.79 38.63 -14.10
CA ASN A 40 14.30 37.52 -14.90
C ASN A 40 12.80 37.22 -14.69
N ASP A 41 12.16 37.88 -13.73
CA ASP A 41 10.75 37.64 -13.42
C ASP A 41 9.84 38.44 -14.37
N SER A 42 8.67 37.86 -14.67
CA SER A 42 7.64 38.57 -15.41
C SER A 42 7.03 39.68 -14.54
N VAL A 43 6.96 40.88 -15.11
CA VAL A 43 6.35 42.07 -14.47
C VAL A 43 4.89 41.82 -14.07
N THR A 44 4.21 40.89 -14.76
CA THR A 44 2.84 40.50 -14.45
C THR A 44 2.72 39.71 -13.13
N GLY A 45 3.83 39.19 -12.59
CA GLY A 45 3.88 38.46 -11.31
C GLY A 45 4.05 39.37 -10.09
N ILE A 46 4.28 40.69 -10.30
CA ILE A 46 4.50 41.64 -9.19
C ILE A 46 3.19 41.82 -8.39
N ASP A 47 3.26 41.68 -7.07
CA ASP A 47 2.19 42.06 -6.16
C ASP A 47 2.34 43.57 -5.82
N TRP A 48 1.68 44.42 -6.62
CA TRP A 48 1.74 45.87 -6.47
C TRP A 48 1.24 46.37 -5.10
N ARG A 49 0.29 45.65 -4.49
CA ARG A 49 -0.25 46.01 -3.19
C ARG A 49 0.79 45.84 -2.07
N ARG A 50 1.54 44.76 -2.13
CA ARG A 50 2.63 44.48 -1.16
C ARG A 50 3.83 45.40 -1.43
N SER A 51 4.17 45.61 -2.69
CA SER A 51 5.29 46.44 -3.11
C SER A 51 5.06 47.94 -2.80
N ALA A 52 3.81 48.41 -2.83
CA ALA A 52 3.48 49.79 -2.51
C ALA A 52 3.76 50.20 -1.04
N SER A 53 3.94 49.25 -0.15
CA SER A 53 4.25 49.50 1.28
C SER A 53 5.74 49.23 1.62
N SER A 54 6.62 49.13 0.60
CA SER A 54 8.03 48.77 0.75
C SER A 54 8.85 49.40 -0.38
N ASP A 55 10.13 49.64 -0.12
CA ASP A 55 11.10 50.11 -1.14
C ASP A 55 11.51 48.99 -2.13
N ASN A 56 11.01 47.77 -1.94
CA ASN A 56 11.31 46.61 -2.74
C ASN A 56 10.09 46.10 -3.49
N LEU A 57 10.29 45.62 -4.72
CA LEU A 57 9.26 44.92 -5.47
C LEU A 57 9.17 43.46 -5.03
N PHE A 58 7.95 42.97 -4.84
CA PHE A 58 7.68 41.60 -4.46
C PHE A 58 6.89 40.87 -5.53
N VAL A 59 7.33 39.64 -5.83
CA VAL A 59 6.61 38.69 -6.67
C VAL A 59 5.89 37.71 -5.75
N ARG A 60 4.61 37.45 -6.09
CA ARG A 60 3.83 36.40 -5.44
C ARG A 60 4.27 35.06 -6.01
N GLU A 61 5.03 34.30 -5.25
CA GLU A 61 5.26 32.90 -5.55
C GLU A 61 3.98 32.10 -5.22
N ARG A 62 3.44 31.46 -6.25
CA ARG A 62 2.40 30.45 -6.08
C ARG A 62 3.10 29.10 -6.04
N GLU A 63 2.82 28.31 -5.04
CA GLU A 63 3.18 26.91 -5.06
C GLU A 63 2.34 26.24 -6.16
N TRP A 64 3.03 25.76 -7.18
CA TRP A 64 2.37 25.00 -8.24
C TRP A 64 2.20 23.57 -7.69
N GLU A 65 1.15 23.35 -6.94
CA GLU A 65 0.71 21.99 -6.60
C GLU A 65 0.23 21.32 -7.90
N ALA A 66 1.17 20.77 -8.63
CA ALA A 66 0.83 19.77 -9.63
C ALA A 66 0.24 18.59 -8.86
N ALA A 67 -1.07 18.33 -9.02
CA ALA A 67 -1.73 17.21 -8.38
C ALA A 67 -0.88 15.95 -8.59
N HIS A 68 -0.36 15.40 -7.50
CA HIS A 68 0.46 14.20 -7.52
C HIS A 68 -0.36 13.05 -8.12
N THR A 69 0.26 12.20 -8.89
CA THR A 69 -0.40 11.00 -9.40
C THR A 69 0.07 9.81 -8.58
N VAL A 70 -0.89 9.12 -7.98
CA VAL A 70 -0.65 7.88 -7.24
C VAL A 70 -1.24 6.72 -8.02
N TRP A 71 -0.38 5.78 -8.36
CA TRP A 71 -0.73 4.56 -9.08
C TRP A 71 -0.94 3.42 -8.11
N LEU A 72 -2.00 2.68 -8.28
CA LEU A 72 -2.32 1.50 -7.49
C LEU A 72 -2.17 0.25 -8.36
N TRP A 73 -1.68 -0.80 -7.78
CA TRP A 73 -1.75 -2.14 -8.34
C TRP A 73 -2.15 -3.11 -7.23
N VAL A 74 -3.10 -3.96 -7.55
CA VAL A 74 -3.62 -5.01 -6.66
C VAL A 74 -3.39 -6.33 -7.36
N ASP A 75 -2.69 -7.23 -6.71
CA ASP A 75 -2.52 -8.60 -7.14
C ASP A 75 -3.84 -9.36 -6.98
N LEU A 76 -4.38 -9.86 -8.10
CA LEU A 76 -5.61 -10.64 -8.17
C LEU A 76 -5.36 -12.10 -8.55
N SER A 77 -4.10 -12.55 -8.48
CA SER A 77 -3.69 -13.92 -8.78
C SER A 77 -4.37 -14.94 -7.87
N ALA A 78 -4.30 -16.20 -8.24
CA ALA A 78 -4.96 -17.27 -7.51
C ALA A 78 -4.44 -17.40 -6.07
N SER A 79 -3.17 -17.09 -5.81
CA SER A 79 -2.57 -17.11 -4.47
C SER A 79 -3.27 -16.13 -3.51
N MET A 80 -3.76 -15.00 -4.02
CA MET A 80 -4.41 -13.96 -3.24
C MET A 80 -5.81 -14.34 -2.77
N ARG A 81 -6.44 -15.35 -3.36
CA ARG A 81 -7.75 -15.89 -2.94
C ARG A 81 -7.65 -16.72 -1.65
N PHE A 82 -6.43 -17.04 -1.21
CA PHE A 82 -6.21 -17.82 0.00
C PHE A 82 -6.78 -17.13 1.24
N ARG A 83 -7.39 -17.93 2.09
CA ARG A 83 -7.92 -17.55 3.40
C ARG A 83 -7.90 -18.76 4.33
N SER A 84 -7.24 -18.65 5.46
CA SER A 84 -7.28 -19.66 6.52
C SER A 84 -8.47 -19.46 7.48
N SER A 85 -8.61 -20.37 8.43
CA SER A 85 -9.56 -20.21 9.54
C SER A 85 -9.16 -19.10 10.53
N LEU A 86 -7.93 -18.62 10.47
CA LEU A 86 -7.41 -17.57 11.34
C LEU A 86 -7.80 -16.15 10.84
N SER A 87 -8.32 -16.04 9.63
CA SER A 87 -8.78 -14.78 9.07
C SER A 87 -10.23 -14.85 8.59
N LYS A 88 -10.93 -13.71 8.68
CA LYS A 88 -12.31 -13.57 8.19
C LYS A 88 -12.35 -13.18 6.70
N VAL A 89 -11.24 -12.68 6.15
CA VAL A 89 -11.14 -12.15 4.78
C VAL A 89 -9.97 -12.78 4.04
N SER A 90 -10.07 -12.91 2.71
CA SER A 90 -8.95 -13.34 1.86
C SER A 90 -7.93 -12.22 1.70
N LYS A 91 -6.70 -12.57 1.27
CA LYS A 91 -5.66 -11.59 0.93
C LYS A 91 -6.15 -10.63 -0.16
N GLU A 92 -6.78 -11.16 -1.23
CA GLU A 92 -7.38 -10.37 -2.30
C GLU A 92 -8.37 -9.32 -1.77
N SER A 93 -9.37 -9.76 -0.98
CA SER A 93 -10.36 -8.86 -0.41
C SER A 93 -9.71 -7.76 0.44
N ARG A 94 -8.68 -8.12 1.21
CA ARG A 94 -7.92 -7.18 2.03
C ARG A 94 -7.16 -6.17 1.19
N CYS A 95 -6.46 -6.61 0.15
CA CYS A 95 -5.74 -5.73 -0.77
C CYS A 95 -6.68 -4.74 -1.45
N VAL A 96 -7.84 -5.21 -1.93
CA VAL A 96 -8.86 -4.35 -2.55
C VAL A 96 -9.36 -3.29 -1.56
N VAL A 97 -9.67 -3.67 -0.31
CA VAL A 97 -10.10 -2.70 0.73
C VAL A 97 -9.02 -1.66 1.00
N LEU A 98 -7.76 -2.07 1.15
CA LEU A 98 -6.64 -1.14 1.38
C LEU A 98 -6.46 -0.17 0.21
N ALA A 99 -6.45 -0.68 -1.02
CA ALA A 99 -6.29 0.13 -2.23
C ALA A 99 -7.42 1.14 -2.41
N LEU A 100 -8.68 0.72 -2.24
CA LEU A 100 -9.84 1.60 -2.36
C LEU A 100 -9.93 2.64 -1.24
N ALA A 101 -9.56 2.26 -0.01
CA ALA A 101 -9.54 3.21 1.12
C ALA A 101 -8.48 4.30 0.90
N LEU A 102 -7.29 3.93 0.40
CA LEU A 102 -6.25 4.90 0.03
C LEU A 102 -6.67 5.75 -1.17
N ALA A 103 -7.31 5.16 -2.20
CA ALA A 103 -7.86 5.91 -3.31
C ALA A 103 -8.87 6.98 -2.86
N GLU A 104 -9.74 6.65 -1.91
CA GLU A 104 -10.71 7.58 -1.34
C GLU A 104 -10.03 8.71 -0.57
N LEU A 105 -9.04 8.40 0.30
CA LEU A 105 -8.30 9.40 1.06
C LEU A 105 -7.52 10.35 0.16
N LEU A 106 -6.77 9.80 -0.78
CA LEU A 106 -5.93 10.57 -1.71
C LEU A 106 -6.77 11.46 -2.62
N SER A 107 -7.88 10.94 -3.17
CA SER A 107 -8.77 11.73 -4.02
C SER A 107 -9.46 12.86 -3.26
N ARG A 108 -9.76 12.69 -1.97
CA ARG A 108 -10.24 13.77 -1.10
C ARG A 108 -9.16 14.81 -0.82
N GLY A 109 -7.88 14.39 -0.79
CA GLY A 109 -6.72 15.27 -0.69
C GLY A 109 -6.39 16.03 -1.97
N GLY A 110 -7.11 15.81 -3.09
CA GLY A 110 -6.86 16.46 -4.37
C GLY A 110 -5.93 15.69 -5.30
N GLU A 111 -5.41 14.54 -4.88
CA GLU A 111 -4.51 13.71 -5.67
C GLU A 111 -5.23 13.02 -6.84
N ARG A 112 -4.48 12.73 -7.89
CA ARG A 112 -4.93 11.88 -8.99
C ARG A 112 -4.61 10.42 -8.67
N VAL A 113 -5.60 9.55 -8.77
CA VAL A 113 -5.44 8.12 -8.45
C VAL A 113 -5.84 7.26 -9.64
N GLY A 114 -5.01 6.28 -9.99
CA GLY A 114 -5.30 5.34 -11.08
C GLY A 114 -4.70 3.97 -10.83
N LEU A 115 -5.16 2.97 -11.58
CA LEU A 115 -4.52 1.66 -11.63
C LEU A 115 -3.35 1.67 -12.60
N LEU A 116 -2.30 0.91 -12.29
CA LEU A 116 -1.17 0.70 -13.20
C LEU A 116 -1.66 0.17 -14.55
N GLY A 117 -1.17 0.76 -15.63
CA GLY A 117 -1.62 0.44 -17.00
C GLY A 117 -2.89 1.15 -17.44
N GLY A 118 -3.58 1.86 -16.54
CA GLY A 118 -4.82 2.58 -16.80
C GLY A 118 -4.66 4.10 -16.91
N ARG A 119 -5.78 4.80 -16.71
CA ARG A 119 -5.84 6.27 -16.65
C ARG A 119 -6.04 6.71 -15.20
N PRO A 120 -5.42 7.82 -14.77
CA PRO A 120 -5.69 8.37 -13.46
C PRO A 120 -7.04 9.10 -13.43
N PHE A 121 -7.72 9.03 -12.30
CA PHE A 121 -8.98 9.69 -12.03
C PHE A 121 -8.76 10.81 -11.01
N THR A 122 -9.61 11.82 -11.06
CA THR A 122 -9.62 12.95 -10.13
C THR A 122 -10.97 13.10 -9.45
N GLY A 123 -10.97 13.75 -8.30
CA GLY A 123 -12.16 14.11 -7.56
C GLY A 123 -12.83 12.94 -6.83
N ARG A 124 -13.94 13.23 -6.16
CA ARG A 124 -14.63 12.31 -5.21
C ARG A 124 -15.10 10.98 -5.81
N ALA A 125 -15.20 10.86 -7.12
CA ALA A 125 -15.59 9.62 -7.78
C ALA A 125 -14.40 8.69 -8.12
N ALA A 126 -13.16 9.11 -7.84
CA ALA A 126 -11.97 8.36 -8.25
C ALA A 126 -11.94 6.95 -7.66
N ALA A 127 -12.18 6.80 -6.35
CA ALA A 127 -12.19 5.48 -5.70
C ALA A 127 -13.24 4.53 -6.30
N ARG A 128 -14.45 5.06 -6.62
CA ARG A 128 -15.48 4.26 -7.29
C ARG A 128 -15.05 3.82 -8.69
N ARG A 129 -14.44 4.70 -9.47
CA ARG A 129 -13.93 4.37 -10.80
C ARG A 129 -12.79 3.35 -10.76
N VAL A 130 -11.90 3.46 -9.77
CA VAL A 130 -10.87 2.45 -9.51
C VAL A 130 -11.52 1.10 -9.19
N ALA A 131 -12.57 1.07 -8.35
CA ALA A 131 -13.31 -0.15 -8.04
C ALA A 131 -14.00 -0.76 -9.30
N GLU A 132 -14.59 0.07 -10.16
CA GLU A 132 -15.19 -0.37 -11.42
C GLU A 132 -14.16 -1.04 -12.34
N VAL A 133 -12.96 -0.48 -12.46
CA VAL A 133 -11.86 -1.06 -13.25
C VAL A 133 -11.37 -2.36 -12.63
N LEU A 134 -11.16 -2.41 -11.31
CA LEU A 134 -10.76 -3.65 -10.61
C LEU A 134 -11.80 -4.77 -10.75
N LEU A 135 -13.08 -4.44 -10.86
CA LEU A 135 -14.15 -5.42 -11.13
C LEU A 135 -14.06 -6.05 -12.51
N GLY A 136 -13.61 -5.30 -13.49
CA GLY A 136 -13.43 -5.75 -14.87
C GLY A 136 -12.06 -6.40 -15.11
N ASP A 137 -11.15 -6.33 -14.14
CA ASP A 137 -9.81 -6.91 -14.27
C ASP A 137 -9.89 -8.43 -14.05
N THR A 138 -9.51 -9.17 -15.07
CA THR A 138 -9.42 -10.63 -15.08
C THR A 138 -7.97 -11.11 -15.10
N SER A 139 -7.01 -10.20 -14.90
CA SER A 139 -5.59 -10.54 -14.87
C SER A 139 -5.28 -11.42 -13.66
N GLU A 140 -4.64 -12.56 -13.90
CA GLU A 140 -4.12 -13.45 -12.85
C GLU A 140 -2.60 -13.26 -12.66
N ALA A 141 -2.05 -12.14 -13.13
CA ALA A 141 -0.63 -11.86 -13.01
C ALA A 141 -0.25 -11.52 -11.57
N SER A 142 0.73 -12.24 -11.02
CA SER A 142 1.32 -12.04 -9.68
C SER A 142 2.33 -10.87 -9.62
N LEU A 143 2.62 -10.23 -10.77
CA LEU A 143 3.55 -9.12 -10.88
C LEU A 143 2.88 -7.90 -11.53
N PRO A 144 3.24 -6.66 -11.11
CA PRO A 144 2.66 -5.46 -11.69
C PRO A 144 2.96 -5.33 -13.19
N PRO A 145 2.00 -4.83 -14.01
CA PRO A 145 2.21 -4.69 -15.44
C PRO A 145 3.30 -3.68 -15.76
N GLN A 146 3.98 -3.89 -16.90
CA GLN A 146 4.87 -2.87 -17.44
C GLN A 146 4.04 -1.69 -17.95
N SER A 147 4.28 -0.51 -17.39
CA SER A 147 3.51 0.69 -17.70
C SER A 147 4.42 1.90 -17.80
N LYS A 148 4.10 2.83 -18.69
CA LYS A 148 4.77 4.13 -18.73
C LYS A 148 4.18 5.02 -17.64
N LEU A 149 5.02 5.44 -16.71
CA LEU A 149 4.64 6.26 -15.58
C LEU A 149 5.30 7.63 -15.67
N SER A 150 4.60 8.64 -15.17
CA SER A 150 5.17 9.97 -15.09
C SER A 150 6.20 10.05 -13.97
N ARG A 151 7.29 10.74 -14.23
CA ARG A 151 8.31 11.03 -13.22
C ARG A 151 7.67 11.75 -12.01
N PHE A 152 8.17 11.48 -10.81
CA PHE A 152 7.68 12.01 -9.54
C PHE A 152 6.26 11.54 -9.15
N SER A 153 5.71 10.53 -9.84
CA SER A 153 4.51 9.85 -9.34
C SER A 153 4.86 8.84 -8.26
N GLU A 154 3.84 8.40 -7.52
CA GLU A 154 3.97 7.36 -6.51
C GLU A 154 3.23 6.10 -6.94
N CYS A 155 3.68 4.95 -6.46
CA CYS A 155 3.11 3.65 -6.79
C CYS A 155 2.90 2.81 -5.53
N LEU A 156 1.66 2.38 -5.28
CA LEU A 156 1.28 1.50 -4.18
C LEU A 156 1.01 0.11 -4.73
N LEU A 157 1.80 -0.86 -4.32
CA LEU A 157 1.73 -2.25 -4.81
C LEU A 157 1.27 -3.17 -3.69
N PHE A 158 0.14 -3.84 -3.89
CA PHE A 158 -0.48 -4.74 -2.91
C PHE A 158 -0.43 -6.17 -3.43
N SER A 159 0.36 -7.03 -2.78
CA SER A 159 0.53 -8.46 -3.10
C SER A 159 1.03 -9.21 -1.89
N ASP A 160 1.10 -10.53 -1.96
CA ASP A 160 1.87 -11.34 -1.03
C ASP A 160 3.37 -11.33 -1.33
N PHE A 161 3.77 -10.94 -2.56
CA PHE A 161 5.17 -10.89 -3.02
C PHE A 161 5.94 -12.17 -2.71
N LEU A 162 5.32 -13.36 -2.89
CA LEU A 162 5.96 -14.64 -2.65
C LEU A 162 6.69 -15.20 -3.89
N GLU A 163 6.60 -14.50 -5.01
CA GLU A 163 7.43 -14.77 -6.18
C GLU A 163 8.94 -14.67 -5.85
N PRO A 164 9.83 -15.35 -6.59
CA PRO A 164 11.26 -15.19 -6.43
C PRO A 164 11.67 -13.71 -6.45
N VAL A 165 12.57 -13.33 -5.52
CA VAL A 165 12.92 -11.91 -5.33
C VAL A 165 13.62 -11.32 -6.55
N ASP A 166 14.38 -12.11 -7.30
CA ASP A 166 15.03 -11.70 -8.55
C ASP A 166 14.01 -11.32 -9.63
N VAL A 167 12.94 -12.10 -9.79
CA VAL A 167 11.84 -11.81 -10.72
C VAL A 167 11.08 -10.56 -10.31
N THR A 168 10.80 -10.41 -9.01
CA THR A 168 10.17 -9.22 -8.44
C THR A 168 11.07 -8.00 -8.63
N ALA A 169 12.38 -8.13 -8.39
CA ALA A 169 13.36 -7.06 -8.52
C ALA A 169 13.41 -6.47 -9.92
N GLU A 170 13.50 -7.30 -10.96
CA GLU A 170 13.50 -6.85 -12.35
C GLU A 170 12.30 -5.93 -12.66
N ARG A 171 11.12 -6.31 -12.17
CA ARG A 171 9.91 -5.55 -12.37
C ARG A 171 9.91 -4.22 -11.62
N LEU A 172 10.32 -4.24 -10.36
CA LEU A 172 10.34 -3.03 -9.52
C LEU A 172 11.44 -2.05 -9.96
N GLU A 173 12.60 -2.53 -10.37
CA GLU A 173 13.69 -1.72 -10.91
C GLU A 173 13.27 -1.00 -12.21
N THR A 174 12.49 -1.68 -13.07
CA THR A 174 11.92 -1.07 -14.28
C THR A 174 10.98 0.09 -13.94
N ILE A 175 10.17 -0.03 -12.89
CA ILE A 175 9.26 1.03 -12.43
C ILE A 175 10.08 2.16 -11.79
N ALA A 176 11.02 1.84 -10.91
CA ALA A 176 11.86 2.81 -10.21
C ALA A 176 12.72 3.63 -11.18
N GLY A 177 13.24 3.00 -12.25
CA GLY A 177 14.02 3.65 -13.31
C GLY A 177 13.29 4.78 -14.02
N GLN A 178 11.96 4.84 -13.94
CA GLN A 178 11.16 5.95 -14.47
C GLN A 178 11.09 7.16 -13.52
N GLY A 179 11.77 7.11 -12.36
CA GLY A 179 11.74 8.17 -11.36
C GLY A 179 10.45 8.16 -10.52
N VAL A 180 9.86 6.99 -10.35
CA VAL A 180 8.67 6.73 -9.53
C VAL A 180 9.09 6.29 -8.14
N ARG A 181 8.43 6.79 -7.09
CA ARG A 181 8.58 6.32 -5.73
C ARG A 181 7.58 5.19 -5.46
N GLY A 182 8.02 4.10 -4.89
CA GLY A 182 7.17 2.94 -4.64
C GLY A 182 6.97 2.62 -3.17
N HIS A 183 5.84 1.99 -2.88
CA HIS A 183 5.47 1.46 -1.57
C HIS A 183 4.96 0.04 -1.77
N LEU A 184 5.69 -0.95 -1.24
CA LEU A 184 5.25 -2.34 -1.23
C LEU A 184 4.45 -2.62 0.03
N ILE A 185 3.24 -3.14 -0.15
CA ILE A 185 2.37 -3.57 0.92
C ILE A 185 2.20 -5.09 0.79
N GLN A 186 3.00 -5.84 1.55
CA GLN A 186 2.89 -7.29 1.61
C GLN A 186 1.70 -7.67 2.48
N VAL A 187 0.74 -8.40 1.88
CA VAL A 187 -0.47 -8.86 2.57
C VAL A 187 -0.43 -10.38 2.70
N LEU A 188 -0.39 -10.88 3.93
CA LEU A 188 -0.32 -12.30 4.24
C LEU A 188 -1.49 -12.73 5.12
N ASP A 189 -1.88 -13.99 4.98
CA ASP A 189 -2.75 -14.65 5.95
C ASP A 189 -1.92 -15.07 7.17
N PRO A 190 -2.45 -15.00 8.41
CA PRO A 190 -1.72 -15.43 9.61
C PRO A 190 -1.20 -16.87 9.54
N ALA A 191 -1.90 -17.77 8.83
CA ALA A 191 -1.46 -19.14 8.65
C ALA A 191 -0.22 -19.27 7.75
N GLU A 192 -0.01 -18.33 6.83
CA GLU A 192 1.21 -18.27 6.03
C GLU A 192 2.42 -17.79 6.85
N GLU A 193 2.21 -17.03 7.92
CA GLU A 193 3.28 -16.64 8.84
C GLU A 193 3.62 -17.73 9.85
N THR A 194 2.59 -18.36 10.43
CA THR A 194 2.75 -19.26 11.59
C THR A 194 2.87 -20.72 11.22
N LEU A 195 2.39 -21.12 10.03
CA LEU A 195 2.23 -22.52 9.58
C LEU A 195 1.61 -23.40 10.69
N PRO A 196 0.35 -23.15 11.11
CA PRO A 196 -0.23 -23.76 12.33
C PRO A 196 -0.63 -25.23 12.16
N TYR A 197 -0.39 -25.79 11.00
CA TYR A 197 -0.81 -27.15 10.64
C TYR A 197 -0.04 -28.23 11.40
N VAL A 198 -0.74 -29.32 11.74
CA VAL A 198 -0.20 -30.47 12.49
C VAL A 198 -0.62 -31.76 11.80
N GLY A 199 0.24 -32.76 11.91
CA GLY A 199 -0.02 -34.09 11.35
C GLY A 199 0.08 -34.12 9.82
N ARG A 200 -0.62 -35.10 9.23
CA ARG A 200 -0.61 -35.25 7.76
C ARG A 200 -1.42 -34.14 7.10
N THR A 201 -0.74 -33.29 6.39
CA THR A 201 -1.33 -32.12 5.71
C THR A 201 -0.95 -32.11 4.24
N GLU A 202 -1.92 -31.89 3.37
CA GLU A 202 -1.71 -31.67 1.94
C GLU A 202 -1.67 -30.15 1.68
N PHE A 203 -0.58 -29.69 1.10
CA PHE A 203 -0.41 -28.33 0.61
C PHE A 203 -0.57 -28.36 -0.91
N ALA A 204 -1.54 -27.62 -1.42
CA ALA A 204 -1.75 -27.44 -2.86
C ALA A 204 -1.25 -26.07 -3.28
N ALA A 205 -0.51 -26.00 -4.40
CA ALA A 205 -0.18 -24.73 -5.01
C ALA A 205 -1.45 -24.01 -5.45
N SER A 206 -1.52 -22.71 -5.22
CA SER A 206 -2.64 -21.88 -5.68
C SER A 206 -2.68 -21.81 -7.20
N GLU A 207 -1.49 -21.88 -7.82
CA GLU A 207 -1.28 -21.87 -9.26
C GLU A 207 -0.68 -23.22 -9.67
N GLY A 208 -1.33 -23.86 -10.66
CA GLY A 208 -0.86 -25.15 -11.17
C GLY A 208 -1.50 -26.38 -10.48
N ARG A 209 -0.83 -27.54 -10.63
CA ARG A 209 -1.29 -28.83 -10.09
C ARG A 209 -0.38 -29.40 -9.02
N ASP A 210 0.60 -28.62 -8.58
CA ASP A 210 1.58 -29.10 -7.63
C ASP A 210 0.96 -29.30 -6.25
N ARG A 211 1.21 -30.46 -5.68
CA ARG A 211 0.75 -30.82 -4.34
C ARG A 211 1.91 -31.43 -3.56
N VAL A 212 2.05 -30.99 -2.34
CA VAL A 212 3.04 -31.53 -1.42
C VAL A 212 2.32 -32.11 -0.21
N ILE A 213 2.52 -33.40 0.06
CA ILE A 213 1.97 -34.05 1.24
C ILE A 213 3.06 -34.12 2.30
N ALA A 214 2.87 -33.36 3.37
CA ALA A 214 3.71 -33.47 4.55
C ALA A 214 3.13 -34.55 5.49
N GLY A 215 3.93 -35.53 5.84
CA GLY A 215 3.54 -36.56 6.81
C GLY A 215 3.33 -35.98 8.23
N ARG A 216 4.13 -34.95 8.56
CA ARG A 216 4.07 -34.16 9.79
C ARG A 216 4.33 -32.70 9.45
N ALA A 217 3.29 -31.90 9.29
CA ALA A 217 3.41 -30.51 8.88
C ALA A 217 4.20 -29.65 9.90
N GLU A 218 4.10 -29.99 11.17
CA GLU A 218 4.81 -29.32 12.26
C GLU A 218 6.35 -29.35 12.10
N THR A 219 6.88 -30.41 11.47
CA THR A 219 8.34 -30.53 11.24
C THR A 219 8.87 -29.57 10.18
N LEU A 220 7.99 -29.05 9.32
CA LEU A 220 8.36 -28.10 8.29
C LEU A 220 8.34 -26.64 8.79
N ARG A 221 7.72 -26.39 9.93
CA ARG A 221 7.41 -25.03 10.42
C ARG A 221 8.65 -24.16 10.56
N GLU A 222 9.67 -24.63 11.24
CA GLU A 222 10.90 -23.85 11.48
C GLU A 222 11.60 -23.51 10.15
N GLN A 223 11.81 -24.51 9.30
CA GLN A 223 12.44 -24.31 8.00
C GLN A 223 11.64 -23.35 7.10
N TYR A 224 10.32 -23.46 7.11
CA TYR A 224 9.43 -22.58 6.35
C TYR A 224 9.51 -21.14 6.86
N GLN A 225 9.42 -20.94 8.18
CA GLN A 225 9.51 -19.61 8.78
C GLN A 225 10.86 -18.95 8.51
N ASP A 226 11.94 -19.70 8.54
CA ASP A 226 13.28 -19.17 8.23
C ASP A 226 13.41 -18.79 6.76
N ARG A 227 12.78 -19.57 5.86
CA ARG A 227 12.71 -19.21 4.43
C ARG A 227 11.89 -17.94 4.21
N LEU A 228 10.74 -17.81 4.85
CA LEU A 228 9.89 -16.62 4.77
C LEU A 228 10.59 -15.38 5.33
N LYS A 229 11.29 -15.51 6.46
CA LYS A 229 12.07 -14.41 7.05
C LYS A 229 13.22 -13.95 6.12
N ARG A 230 13.90 -14.92 5.48
CA ARG A 230 14.96 -14.61 4.50
C ARG A 230 14.39 -13.88 3.29
N HIS A 231 13.36 -14.41 2.69
CA HIS A 231 12.66 -13.81 1.56
C HIS A 231 12.20 -12.37 1.87
N ARG A 232 11.60 -12.15 3.04
CA ARG A 232 11.17 -10.82 3.49
C ARG A 232 12.36 -9.87 3.70
N ARG A 233 13.49 -10.36 4.17
CA ARG A 233 14.71 -9.56 4.29
C ARG A 233 15.22 -9.11 2.93
N GLU A 234 15.26 -10.01 1.97
CA GLU A 234 15.67 -9.72 0.59
C GLU A 234 14.75 -8.66 -0.06
N LEU A 235 13.42 -8.75 0.13
CA LEU A 235 12.47 -7.73 -0.30
C LEU A 235 12.71 -6.37 0.38
N LEU A 236 13.00 -6.37 1.67
CA LEU A 236 13.31 -5.15 2.41
C LEU A 236 14.59 -4.49 1.91
N GLU A 237 15.64 -5.28 1.67
CA GLU A 237 16.90 -4.80 1.10
C GLU A 237 16.71 -4.25 -0.32
N LEU A 238 15.91 -4.90 -1.14
CA LEU A 238 15.53 -4.43 -2.48
C LEU A 238 14.84 -3.07 -2.40
N THR A 239 13.80 -2.95 -1.56
CA THR A 239 13.05 -1.68 -1.43
C THR A 239 13.93 -0.56 -0.90
N GLN A 240 14.84 -0.84 0.04
CA GLN A 240 15.81 0.13 0.53
C GLN A 240 16.77 0.63 -0.56
N ARG A 241 17.28 -0.28 -1.41
CA ARG A 241 18.13 0.12 -2.56
C ARG A 241 17.39 1.03 -3.55
N LEU A 242 16.09 0.80 -3.74
CA LEU A 242 15.25 1.61 -4.63
C LEU A 242 14.80 2.94 -3.98
N GLY A 243 15.05 3.16 -2.70
CA GLY A 243 14.50 4.28 -1.94
C GLY A 243 12.99 4.18 -1.75
N TRP A 244 12.46 2.96 -1.77
CA TRP A 244 11.05 2.64 -1.61
C TRP A 244 10.73 2.20 -0.18
N SER A 245 9.45 2.17 0.18
CA SER A 245 9.03 1.67 1.49
C SER A 245 8.43 0.27 1.40
N PHE A 246 8.57 -0.49 2.47
CA PHE A 246 8.01 -1.81 2.64
C PHE A 246 7.14 -1.89 3.90
N LEU A 247 5.97 -2.49 3.79
CA LEU A 247 5.02 -2.70 4.88
C LEU A 247 4.50 -4.13 4.82
N VAL A 248 4.45 -4.81 5.95
CA VAL A 248 3.78 -6.11 6.09
C VAL A 248 2.46 -5.91 6.82
N HIS A 249 1.38 -6.46 6.26
CA HIS A 249 0.05 -6.44 6.85
C HIS A 249 -0.55 -7.85 6.86
N HIS A 250 -1.19 -8.24 7.96
CA HIS A 250 -1.88 -9.52 8.08
C HIS A 250 -3.39 -9.34 7.98
N THR A 251 -4.04 -10.31 7.35
CA THR A 251 -5.48 -10.24 7.06
C THR A 251 -6.37 -10.28 8.32
N ASP A 252 -5.86 -10.74 9.47
CA ASP A 252 -6.54 -10.71 10.78
C ASP A 252 -6.46 -9.33 11.46
N ARG A 253 -5.59 -8.44 10.98
CA ARG A 253 -5.44 -7.09 11.54
C ARG A 253 -6.42 -6.10 10.91
N PRO A 254 -6.80 -5.03 11.65
CA PRO A 254 -7.63 -3.97 11.09
C PRO A 254 -6.97 -3.30 9.89
N ALA A 255 -7.74 -3.09 8.81
CA ALA A 255 -7.25 -2.42 7.60
C ALA A 255 -6.80 -0.98 7.88
N GLU A 256 -7.42 -0.33 8.84
CA GLU A 256 -7.15 1.04 9.29
C GLU A 256 -5.68 1.25 9.67
N GLU A 257 -5.04 0.24 10.28
CA GLU A 257 -3.62 0.30 10.67
C GLU A 257 -2.71 0.48 9.45
N ALA A 258 -2.88 -0.36 8.43
CA ALA A 258 -2.07 -0.30 7.22
C ALA A 258 -2.36 0.98 6.42
N VAL A 259 -3.64 1.35 6.27
CA VAL A 259 -4.04 2.57 5.55
C VAL A 259 -3.44 3.81 6.22
N LEU A 260 -3.48 3.91 7.55
CA LEU A 260 -2.90 5.02 8.30
C LEU A 260 -1.38 5.13 8.08
N VAL A 261 -0.66 4.00 8.14
CA VAL A 261 0.79 3.97 7.94
C VAL A 261 1.15 4.43 6.52
N VAL A 262 0.51 3.86 5.50
CA VAL A 262 0.77 4.22 4.10
C VAL A 262 0.41 5.68 3.83
N HIS A 263 -0.76 6.13 4.28
CA HIS A 263 -1.19 7.52 4.13
C HIS A 263 -0.21 8.51 4.79
N ASN A 264 0.32 8.20 5.99
CA ASN A 264 1.30 9.05 6.67
C ASN A 264 2.64 9.09 5.91
N ARG A 265 3.07 7.99 5.30
CA ARG A 265 4.28 7.93 4.47
C ARG A 265 4.14 8.80 3.21
N LEU A 266 3.03 8.67 2.51
CA LEU A 266 2.71 9.51 1.34
C LEU A 266 2.68 11.00 1.70
N ALA A 267 2.19 11.30 2.90
CA ALA A 267 2.16 12.66 3.43
C ALA A 267 3.52 13.17 3.94
N GLY A 268 4.62 12.41 3.81
CA GLY A 268 5.94 12.78 4.32
C GLY A 268 6.03 12.81 5.84
N LEU A 269 5.10 12.16 6.53
CA LEU A 269 5.07 12.04 7.99
C LEU A 269 5.65 10.69 8.39
N GLU A 270 6.97 10.55 8.31
CA GLU A 270 7.64 9.32 8.73
C GLU A 270 7.44 9.07 10.24
N ARG A 271 6.75 7.99 10.54
CA ARG A 271 6.88 7.28 11.80
C ARG A 271 7.33 5.86 11.48
N ASP A 272 8.44 5.45 12.05
CA ASP A 272 8.94 4.08 12.02
C ASP A 272 7.84 3.10 12.43
N TYR A 273 7.21 2.46 11.45
CA TYR A 273 6.37 1.31 11.71
C TYR A 273 7.29 0.11 11.91
N ARG A 274 7.50 -0.30 13.16
CA ARG A 274 8.20 -1.54 13.46
C ARG A 274 7.24 -2.71 13.36
N TYR A 275 7.51 -3.62 12.44
CA TYR A 275 6.84 -4.91 12.36
C TYR A 275 6.88 -5.59 13.74
N ARG A 276 5.72 -6.00 14.23
CA ARG A 276 5.58 -6.80 15.44
C ARG A 276 4.99 -8.15 15.04
N PRO A 277 5.78 -9.25 15.10
CA PRO A 277 5.28 -10.57 14.74
C PRO A 277 4.07 -10.95 15.61
N PRO A 278 3.13 -11.74 15.07
CA PRO A 278 2.00 -12.23 15.84
C PRO A 278 2.52 -13.01 17.07
N ARG A 279 1.89 -12.80 18.22
CA ARG A 279 2.19 -13.59 19.41
C ARG A 279 1.68 -15.00 19.17
N PRO A 280 2.51 -16.06 19.38
CA PRO A 280 1.99 -17.41 19.40
C PRO A 280 0.97 -17.49 20.53
N GLU A 281 -0.26 -17.89 20.20
CA GLU A 281 -1.24 -18.23 21.25
C GLU A 281 -0.70 -19.42 22.03
N PRO A 282 -0.78 -19.40 23.37
CA PRO A 282 -0.44 -20.57 24.16
C PRO A 282 -1.42 -21.68 23.77
N VAL A 283 -0.87 -22.79 23.32
CA VAL A 283 -1.63 -24.03 23.09
C VAL A 283 -2.26 -24.38 24.45
N SER A 284 -3.58 -24.21 24.60
CA SER A 284 -4.31 -24.65 25.78
C SER A 284 -4.10 -26.15 25.88
N GLY A 285 -3.31 -26.55 26.88
CA GLY A 285 -3.09 -27.93 27.21
C GLY A 285 -4.43 -28.61 27.49
N THR A 286 -4.72 -29.67 26.77
CA THR A 286 -5.81 -30.59 27.06
C THR A 286 -5.56 -31.13 28.45
N GLU A 287 -6.38 -30.75 29.41
CA GLU A 287 -6.42 -31.40 30.72
C GLU A 287 -6.67 -32.91 30.53
N ALA A 288 -5.67 -33.68 30.85
CA ALA A 288 -5.79 -35.13 30.94
C ALA A 288 -6.77 -35.42 32.08
N GLY A 289 -7.98 -35.86 31.71
CA GLY A 289 -8.96 -36.33 32.68
C GLY A 289 -8.41 -37.46 33.52
N GLN A 290 -8.29 -37.22 34.80
CA GLN A 290 -8.25 -38.29 35.79
C GLN A 290 -9.66 -38.90 35.86
N GLN A 291 -9.76 -40.15 35.52
CA GLN A 291 -10.87 -40.98 35.94
C GLN A 291 -10.44 -41.84 37.13
N PRO A 292 -11.38 -42.10 38.09
CA PRO A 292 -11.14 -42.81 39.34
C PRO A 292 -10.91 -44.33 39.16
#